data_ec0d3394ca36dac9410838343583fb0d
#
_entry.id   ec0d3394ca36dac9410838343583fb0d
#
_cell.length_a   1.000
_cell.length_b   1.000
_cell.length_c   1.000
_cell.angle_alpha   90.00
_cell.angle_beta   90.00
_cell.angle_gamma   90.00
#
_symmetry.space_group_name_H-M   'P 1'
#
loop_
_entity.id
_entity.type
_entity.pdbx_description
1 polymer ?
#
loop_
_entity_poly.entity_id
_entity_poly.type
_entity_poly.pdbx_seq_one_letter_code
_entity_poly.pdbx_strand_id
1 'polypeptide(L)'
;MKNQNIQFKATAGVLIPLLLACSAAVFISAPTPAAARDMVPFNGTVSGYVDSQTGTECEPSIHVVNFGHANQLGAFTGTAEFSPHPCAPDPDLCENNVPYTGTFDWFAANGDELSGTFEGYLSPTETPGVYDNHETAEVTGGTGRFANATGHFELGGQLDFTTNPPSFVLPWQGVISSVGSTRRH
;
A
#
# COMPACT_ATOMS: atom_id res chain seq x y z
N MET A 1 14.28 76.81 -41.07
CA MET A 1 15.27 77.07 -42.21
C MET A 1 16.09 75.83 -42.39
N LYS A 2 16.08 75.36 -43.66
CA LYS A 2 16.99 74.43 -44.35
C LYS A 2 17.35 73.04 -43.70
N ASN A 3 16.65 72.09 -44.26
CA ASN A 3 17.05 70.71 -44.59
C ASN A 3 18.53 70.55 -44.98
N GLN A 4 19.09 69.45 -44.49
CA GLN A 4 20.08 68.72 -45.25
C GLN A 4 19.86 67.23 -45.09
N ASN A 5 19.42 66.58 -46.14
CA ASN A 5 19.39 65.15 -46.36
C ASN A 5 20.83 64.67 -46.59
N ILE A 6 21.23 63.65 -45.85
CA ILE A 6 22.43 62.90 -46.21
C ILE A 6 21.99 61.45 -46.44
N GLN A 7 22.08 61.08 -47.73
CA GLN A 7 21.90 59.71 -48.19
C GLN A 7 23.20 58.92 -48.02
N PHE A 8 23.20 57.82 -47.29
CA PHE A 8 24.28 56.83 -47.36
C PHE A 8 23.78 55.59 -48.12
N LYS A 9 24.39 55.38 -49.28
CA LYS A 9 24.31 54.13 -50.02
C LYS A 9 25.14 53.09 -49.29
N ALA A 10 24.50 52.00 -48.80
CA ALA A 10 25.18 50.81 -48.30
C ALA A 10 25.07 49.70 -49.33
N THR A 11 26.22 49.24 -49.75
CA THR A 11 26.44 48.15 -50.71
C THR A 11 26.09 46.79 -50.05
N ALA A 12 25.36 45.99 -50.80
CA ALA A 12 24.96 44.64 -50.37
C ALA A 12 26.17 43.67 -50.33
N GLY A 13 26.44 43.13 -49.18
CA GLY A 13 27.28 41.94 -48.97
C GLY A 13 26.44 40.80 -48.47
N VAL A 14 26.10 39.86 -49.34
CA VAL A 14 25.38 38.64 -48.94
C VAL A 14 26.37 37.67 -48.31
N LEU A 15 26.35 37.56 -47.01
CA LEU A 15 26.93 36.44 -46.23
C LEU A 15 25.83 35.51 -45.81
N ILE A 16 25.76 34.33 -46.40
CA ILE A 16 24.88 33.23 -45.99
C ILE A 16 25.58 32.50 -44.86
N PRO A 17 25.07 32.52 -43.62
CA PRO A 17 25.55 31.61 -42.60
C PRO A 17 24.89 30.25 -42.79
N LEU A 18 25.70 29.24 -43.07
CA LEU A 18 25.35 27.82 -43.08
C LEU A 18 25.00 27.39 -41.64
N LEU A 19 23.72 27.44 -41.29
CA LEU A 19 23.22 26.89 -40.02
C LEU A 19 23.23 25.37 -40.10
N LEU A 20 24.26 24.76 -39.50
CA LEU A 20 24.32 23.33 -39.24
C LEU A 20 23.31 23.03 -38.11
N ALA A 21 22.09 22.64 -38.47
CA ALA A 21 21.09 22.16 -37.49
C ALA A 21 21.51 20.77 -36.97
N CYS A 22 22.14 20.74 -35.80
CA CYS A 22 22.44 19.53 -35.07
C CYS A 22 21.12 19.03 -34.44
N SER A 23 20.38 18.19 -35.16
CA SER A 23 19.17 17.53 -34.64
C SER A 23 19.57 16.46 -33.62
N ALA A 24 19.62 16.82 -32.34
CA ALA A 24 19.72 15.85 -31.28
C ALA A 24 18.40 15.05 -31.22
N ALA A 25 18.39 13.84 -31.75
CA ALA A 25 17.28 12.92 -31.60
C ALA A 25 17.23 12.50 -30.12
N VAL A 26 16.31 13.09 -29.34
CA VAL A 26 15.97 12.63 -28.00
C VAL A 26 15.20 11.34 -28.17
N PHE A 27 15.86 10.20 -27.96
CA PHE A 27 15.17 8.92 -27.83
C PHE A 27 14.42 8.91 -26.50
N ILE A 28 13.13 9.25 -26.52
CA ILE A 28 12.21 9.03 -25.42
C ILE A 28 11.97 7.50 -25.40
N SER A 29 12.72 6.78 -24.59
CA SER A 29 12.41 5.38 -24.28
C SER A 29 11.05 5.37 -23.60
N ALA A 30 10.01 4.92 -24.29
CA ALA A 30 8.74 4.64 -23.66
C ALA A 30 8.98 3.59 -22.56
N PRO A 31 8.44 3.76 -21.34
CA PRO A 31 8.54 2.75 -20.31
C PRO A 31 7.93 1.48 -20.87
N THR A 32 8.71 0.41 -20.91
CA THR A 32 8.20 -0.94 -21.24
C THR A 32 7.10 -1.25 -20.23
N PRO A 33 5.88 -1.63 -20.63
CA PRO A 33 4.85 -2.05 -19.69
C PRO A 33 5.43 -3.20 -18.87
N ALA A 34 5.41 -3.05 -17.54
CA ALA A 34 5.79 -4.13 -16.63
C ALA A 34 4.91 -5.34 -16.99
N ALA A 35 5.54 -6.48 -17.31
CA ALA A 35 4.80 -7.70 -17.59
C ALA A 35 3.90 -7.98 -16.38
N ALA A 36 2.59 -8.15 -16.63
CA ALA A 36 1.65 -8.53 -15.59
C ALA A 36 2.15 -9.83 -14.95
N ARG A 37 2.35 -9.81 -13.63
CA ARG A 37 2.74 -11.02 -12.89
C ARG A 37 1.52 -11.92 -12.75
N ASP A 38 1.74 -13.22 -12.83
CA ASP A 38 0.67 -14.18 -12.54
C ASP A 38 0.24 -14.05 -11.07
N MET A 39 -1.05 -14.08 -10.81
CA MET A 39 -1.61 -14.15 -9.47
C MET A 39 -1.57 -15.59 -8.98
N VAL A 40 -1.05 -15.79 -7.78
CA VAL A 40 -0.94 -17.10 -7.12
C VAL A 40 -1.71 -17.10 -5.80
N PRO A 41 -2.21 -18.27 -5.34
CA PRO A 41 -2.89 -18.34 -4.05
C PRO A 41 -2.04 -17.79 -2.90
N PHE A 42 -2.69 -17.01 -2.03
CA PHE A 42 -2.09 -16.43 -0.83
C PHE A 42 -2.98 -16.71 0.36
N ASN A 43 -2.67 -17.78 1.08
CA ASN A 43 -3.45 -18.23 2.23
C ASN A 43 -2.56 -18.33 3.46
N GLY A 44 -3.12 -18.04 4.62
CA GLY A 44 -2.37 -18.08 5.86
C GLY A 44 -3.21 -17.87 7.10
N THR A 45 -2.54 -17.66 8.21
CA THR A 45 -3.12 -17.28 9.49
C THR A 45 -2.21 -16.26 10.16
N VAL A 46 -2.80 -15.15 10.60
CA VAL A 46 -2.15 -14.18 11.47
C VAL A 46 -2.77 -14.30 12.87
N SER A 47 -1.92 -14.27 13.86
CA SER A 47 -2.27 -14.12 15.26
C SER A 47 -1.58 -12.88 15.79
N GLY A 48 -2.11 -12.29 16.82
CA GLY A 48 -1.49 -11.11 17.41
C GLY A 48 -2.19 -10.62 18.66
N TYR A 49 -1.69 -9.50 19.13
CA TYR A 49 -2.25 -8.84 20.31
C TYR A 49 -2.13 -7.32 20.19
N VAL A 50 -2.99 -6.62 20.90
CA VAL A 50 -2.93 -5.15 21.03
C VAL A 50 -1.74 -4.79 21.92
N ASP A 51 -0.80 -4.03 21.34
CA ASP A 51 0.39 -3.53 22.04
C ASP A 51 0.12 -2.17 22.68
N SER A 52 -0.56 -1.27 21.95
CA SER A 52 -0.90 0.05 22.45
C SER A 52 -2.13 0.65 21.77
N GLN A 53 -2.75 1.60 22.44
CA GLN A 53 -3.86 2.38 21.92
C GLN A 53 -3.64 3.86 22.24
N THR A 54 -3.91 4.71 21.25
CA THR A 54 -3.84 6.17 21.35
C THR A 54 -5.08 6.81 20.74
N GLY A 55 -5.15 8.14 20.70
CA GLY A 55 -6.27 8.87 20.13
C GLY A 55 -7.41 9.13 21.12
N THR A 56 -8.59 9.40 20.58
CA THR A 56 -9.82 9.67 21.34
C THR A 56 -10.80 8.50 21.27
N GLU A 57 -11.88 8.56 22.03
CA GLU A 57 -12.94 7.51 21.96
C GLU A 57 -13.60 7.40 20.58
N CYS A 58 -13.68 8.51 19.82
CA CYS A 58 -14.27 8.51 18.48
C CYS A 58 -13.25 8.31 17.35
N GLU A 59 -11.96 8.52 17.63
CA GLU A 59 -10.86 8.36 16.68
C GLU A 59 -9.68 7.66 17.37
N PRO A 60 -9.84 6.40 17.78
CA PRO A 60 -8.75 5.62 18.34
C PRO A 60 -7.78 5.15 17.24
N SER A 61 -6.52 5.07 17.57
CA SER A 61 -5.50 4.36 16.78
C SER A 61 -4.97 3.21 17.63
N ILE A 62 -5.03 2.01 17.08
CA ILE A 62 -4.67 0.77 17.77
C ILE A 62 -3.48 0.15 17.05
N HIS A 63 -2.39 -0.02 17.78
CA HIS A 63 -1.19 -0.70 17.30
C HIS A 63 -1.21 -2.15 17.78
N VAL A 64 -0.95 -3.08 16.87
CA VAL A 64 -0.92 -4.51 17.15
C VAL A 64 0.40 -5.15 16.70
N VAL A 65 0.84 -6.14 17.44
CA VAL A 65 1.96 -6.99 17.08
C VAL A 65 1.42 -8.27 16.47
N ASN A 66 1.94 -8.61 15.29
CA ASN A 66 1.50 -9.73 14.45
C ASN A 66 2.57 -10.81 14.34
N PHE A 67 2.14 -12.06 14.27
CA PHE A 67 2.96 -13.21 13.89
C PHE A 67 2.09 -14.26 13.20
N GLY A 68 2.67 -15.03 12.30
CA GLY A 68 1.89 -16.00 11.56
C GLY A 68 2.66 -16.81 10.56
N HIS A 69 1.90 -17.45 9.69
CA HIS A 69 2.44 -18.26 8.60
C HIS A 69 1.54 -18.16 7.36
N ALA A 70 2.16 -18.04 6.19
CA ALA A 70 1.47 -18.05 4.90
C ALA A 70 2.27 -18.79 3.84
N ASN A 71 1.58 -19.30 2.80
CA ASN A 71 2.20 -20.11 1.76
C ASN A 71 3.27 -19.37 0.93
N GLN A 72 3.14 -18.06 0.70
CA GLN A 72 4.11 -17.27 -0.07
C GLN A 72 5.09 -16.48 0.83
N LEU A 73 4.72 -16.21 2.08
CA LEU A 73 5.51 -15.42 3.02
C LEU A 73 6.36 -16.32 3.93
N GLY A 74 5.91 -17.53 4.21
CA GLY A 74 6.48 -18.42 5.23
C GLY A 74 6.06 -17.97 6.64
N ALA A 75 6.89 -18.28 7.62
CA ALA A 75 6.74 -17.71 8.96
C ALA A 75 7.10 -16.22 8.91
N PHE A 76 6.31 -15.40 9.57
CA PHE A 76 6.48 -13.95 9.60
C PHE A 76 6.17 -13.37 10.98
N THR A 77 6.71 -12.18 11.21
CA THR A 77 6.33 -11.28 12.30
C THR A 77 6.08 -9.90 11.72
N GLY A 78 5.38 -9.03 12.44
CA GLY A 78 5.16 -7.67 11.96
C GLY A 78 4.27 -6.88 12.87
N THR A 79 3.77 -5.78 12.34
CA THR A 79 2.85 -4.88 13.03
C THR A 79 1.71 -4.49 12.12
N ALA A 80 0.63 -4.03 12.72
CA ALA A 80 -0.40 -3.33 12.00
C ALA A 80 -0.92 -2.17 12.86
N GLU A 81 -1.43 -1.16 12.19
CA GLU A 81 -2.09 -0.03 12.82
C GLU A 81 -3.48 0.10 12.24
N PHE A 82 -4.50 0.14 13.08
CA PHE A 82 -5.86 0.30 12.62
C PHE A 82 -6.63 1.33 13.44
N SER A 83 -7.57 1.98 12.78
CA SER A 83 -8.40 3.03 13.33
C SER A 83 -9.86 2.61 13.23
N PRO A 84 -10.47 2.13 14.31
CA PRO A 84 -11.91 1.95 14.40
C PRO A 84 -12.63 3.30 14.30
N HIS A 85 -13.82 3.29 13.71
CA HIS A 85 -14.68 4.47 13.56
C HIS A 85 -16.01 4.27 14.32
N PRO A 86 -15.98 4.14 15.67
CA PRO A 86 -17.17 3.84 16.46
C PRO A 86 -18.21 4.98 16.48
N CYS A 87 -17.79 6.19 16.08
CA CYS A 87 -18.65 7.38 16.02
C CYS A 87 -19.00 7.78 14.57
N ALA A 88 -18.96 6.83 13.62
CA ALA A 88 -19.31 7.10 12.24
C ALA A 88 -20.74 7.68 12.13
N PRO A 89 -20.98 8.60 11.18
CA PRO A 89 -22.26 9.35 11.12
C PRO A 89 -23.46 8.53 10.68
N ASP A 90 -23.26 7.28 10.29
CA ASP A 90 -24.34 6.37 9.90
C ASP A 90 -24.72 5.45 11.08
N PRO A 91 -25.85 5.77 11.79
CA PRO A 91 -26.29 4.97 12.92
C PRO A 91 -26.63 3.53 12.53
N ASP A 92 -27.05 3.26 11.30
CA ASP A 92 -27.42 1.92 10.84
C ASP A 92 -26.19 1.00 10.68
N LEU A 93 -25.01 1.58 10.41
CA LEU A 93 -23.74 0.84 10.39
C LEU A 93 -23.15 0.63 11.78
N CYS A 94 -23.40 1.55 12.72
CA CYS A 94 -22.80 1.53 14.06
C CYS A 94 -23.64 0.78 15.11
N GLU A 95 -24.92 0.52 14.88
CA GLU A 95 -25.75 -0.22 15.87
C GLU A 95 -25.27 -1.67 16.07
N ASN A 96 -24.62 -2.26 15.05
CA ASN A 96 -24.18 -3.66 15.12
C ASN A 96 -22.73 -3.89 14.67
N ASN A 97 -22.09 -2.97 13.97
CA ASN A 97 -20.75 -3.14 13.41
C ASN A 97 -19.88 -1.91 13.63
N VAL A 98 -18.61 -2.13 13.96
CA VAL A 98 -17.60 -1.06 14.08
C VAL A 98 -16.69 -1.11 12.87
N PRO A 99 -16.86 -0.23 11.88
CA PRO A 99 -15.97 -0.17 10.72
C PRO A 99 -14.59 0.31 11.13
N TYR A 100 -13.57 -0.13 10.40
CA TYR A 100 -12.18 0.29 10.61
C TYR A 100 -11.38 0.24 9.32
N THR A 101 -10.27 0.97 9.30
CA THR A 101 -9.25 0.92 8.25
C THR A 101 -7.87 0.83 8.89
N GLY A 102 -6.88 0.32 8.14
CA GLY A 102 -5.54 0.20 8.69
C GLY A 102 -4.46 -0.13 7.65
N THR A 103 -3.25 -0.31 8.18
CA THR A 103 -2.06 -0.71 7.42
C THR A 103 -1.34 -1.85 8.13
N PHE A 104 -0.62 -2.66 7.37
CA PHE A 104 0.22 -3.71 7.92
C PHE A 104 1.60 -3.74 7.27
N ASP A 105 2.59 -4.16 8.07
CA ASP A 105 3.95 -4.45 7.63
C ASP A 105 4.37 -5.79 8.22
N TRP A 106 4.56 -6.79 7.35
CA TRP A 106 4.92 -8.16 7.73
C TRP A 106 6.31 -8.53 7.19
N PHE A 107 7.15 -9.05 8.05
CA PHE A 107 8.53 -9.41 7.76
C PHE A 107 8.70 -10.92 7.74
N ALA A 108 9.05 -11.47 6.58
CA ALA A 108 9.42 -12.87 6.44
C ALA A 108 10.72 -13.18 7.19
N ALA A 109 10.98 -14.44 7.50
CA ALA A 109 12.18 -14.88 8.21
C ALA A 109 13.51 -14.52 7.53
N ASN A 110 13.50 -14.24 6.22
CA ASN A 110 14.68 -13.80 5.46
C ASN A 110 14.85 -12.27 5.41
N GLY A 111 13.96 -11.50 6.07
CA GLY A 111 13.97 -10.05 6.12
C GLY A 111 13.25 -9.35 4.96
N ASP A 112 12.66 -10.08 4.01
CA ASP A 112 11.78 -9.47 3.01
C ASP A 112 10.50 -8.99 3.67
N GLU A 113 10.03 -7.81 3.27
CA GLU A 113 8.84 -7.15 3.81
C GLU A 113 7.67 -7.25 2.84
N LEU A 114 6.46 -7.44 3.37
CA LEU A 114 5.18 -7.35 2.68
C LEU A 114 4.34 -6.30 3.38
N SER A 115 3.90 -5.28 2.64
CA SER A 115 3.12 -4.17 3.18
C SER A 115 1.79 -4.03 2.47
N GLY A 116 0.81 -3.50 3.17
CA GLY A 116 -0.51 -3.27 2.60
C GLY A 116 -1.43 -2.43 3.47
N THR A 117 -2.65 -2.30 2.97
CA THR A 117 -3.75 -1.64 3.65
C THR A 117 -4.89 -2.64 3.86
N PHE A 118 -5.75 -2.36 4.80
CA PHE A 118 -6.96 -3.15 5.01
C PHE A 118 -8.13 -2.27 5.43
N GLU A 119 -9.32 -2.77 5.20
CA GLU A 119 -10.58 -2.23 5.68
C GLU A 119 -11.50 -3.36 6.10
N GLY A 120 -12.37 -3.08 7.05
CA GLY A 120 -13.26 -4.09 7.57
C GLY A 120 -14.22 -3.56 8.62
N TYR A 121 -14.85 -4.49 9.31
CA TYR A 121 -15.71 -4.19 10.44
C TYR A 121 -15.68 -5.30 11.48
N LEU A 122 -15.92 -4.91 12.72
CA LEU A 122 -16.10 -5.80 13.86
C LEU A 122 -17.58 -5.92 14.18
N SER A 123 -18.11 -7.14 14.22
CA SER A 123 -19.48 -7.46 14.66
C SER A 123 -19.46 -7.99 16.08
N PRO A 124 -20.27 -7.46 17.02
CA PRO A 124 -20.35 -8.01 18.35
C PRO A 124 -20.92 -9.44 18.31
N THR A 125 -20.38 -10.31 19.15
CA THR A 125 -20.88 -11.69 19.35
C THR A 125 -21.81 -11.76 20.56
N GLU A 126 -22.34 -12.95 20.86
CA GLU A 126 -23.09 -13.20 22.08
C GLU A 126 -22.22 -13.08 23.36
N THR A 127 -20.90 -13.20 23.22
CA THR A 127 -19.94 -13.02 24.30
C THR A 127 -19.48 -11.57 24.38
N PRO A 128 -19.81 -10.81 25.43
CA PRO A 128 -19.37 -9.44 25.58
C PRO A 128 -17.85 -9.31 25.53
N GLY A 129 -17.34 -8.40 24.68
CA GLY A 129 -15.91 -8.18 24.48
C GLY A 129 -15.26 -9.08 23.44
N VAL A 130 -16.01 -10.00 22.82
CA VAL A 130 -15.58 -10.80 21.68
C VAL A 130 -16.30 -10.32 20.42
N TYR A 131 -15.55 -10.10 19.34
CA TYR A 131 -16.06 -9.60 18.07
C TYR A 131 -15.66 -10.52 16.93
N ASP A 132 -16.58 -10.76 16.01
CA ASP A 132 -16.26 -11.38 14.73
C ASP A 132 -15.63 -10.33 13.81
N ASN A 133 -14.54 -10.70 13.17
CA ASN A 133 -13.78 -9.86 12.23
C ASN A 133 -14.14 -10.21 10.80
N HIS A 134 -14.42 -9.16 10.01
CA HIS A 134 -14.61 -9.23 8.57
C HIS A 134 -13.70 -8.18 7.91
N GLU A 135 -12.67 -8.63 7.24
CA GLU A 135 -11.62 -7.75 6.74
C GLU A 135 -11.22 -8.11 5.31
N THR A 136 -10.99 -7.11 4.49
CA THR A 136 -10.36 -7.22 3.17
C THR A 136 -9.06 -6.45 3.18
N ALA A 137 -7.99 -7.08 2.73
CA ALA A 137 -6.67 -6.49 2.67
C ALA A 137 -6.15 -6.40 1.24
N GLU A 138 -5.45 -5.32 0.95
CA GLU A 138 -4.77 -5.06 -0.32
C GLU A 138 -3.26 -4.99 -0.11
N VAL A 139 -2.51 -5.80 -0.88
CA VAL A 139 -1.05 -5.73 -0.91
C VAL A 139 -0.63 -4.56 -1.78
N THR A 140 0.09 -3.61 -1.20
CA THR A 140 0.57 -2.39 -1.88
C THR A 140 2.04 -2.47 -2.27
N GLY A 141 2.78 -3.48 -1.79
CA GLY A 141 4.18 -3.68 -2.10
C GLY A 141 4.97 -4.38 -1.00
N GLY A 142 6.22 -4.00 -0.88
CA GLY A 142 7.15 -4.51 0.10
C GLY A 142 8.60 -4.40 -0.37
N THR A 143 9.47 -5.19 0.22
CA THR A 143 10.89 -5.26 -0.13
C THR A 143 11.30 -6.66 -0.60
N GLY A 144 12.53 -6.80 -1.09
CA GLY A 144 13.08 -8.08 -1.54
C GLY A 144 12.20 -8.74 -2.61
N ARG A 145 11.76 -9.97 -2.38
CA ARG A 145 10.90 -10.70 -3.32
C ARG A 145 9.49 -10.11 -3.45
N PHE A 146 9.05 -9.29 -2.50
CA PHE A 146 7.75 -8.61 -2.52
C PHE A 146 7.82 -7.19 -3.10
N ALA A 147 8.98 -6.75 -3.58
CA ALA A 147 9.10 -5.49 -4.29
C ALA A 147 8.12 -5.44 -5.48
N ASN A 148 7.22 -4.46 -5.46
CA ASN A 148 6.10 -4.31 -6.41
C ASN A 148 5.10 -5.50 -6.39
N ALA A 149 4.96 -6.21 -5.28
CA ALA A 149 3.90 -7.16 -5.10
C ALA A 149 2.55 -6.43 -5.07
N THR A 150 1.53 -7.09 -5.61
CA THR A 150 0.13 -6.67 -5.54
C THR A 150 -0.72 -7.89 -5.19
N GLY A 151 -1.88 -7.70 -4.61
CA GLY A 151 -2.75 -8.82 -4.27
C GLY A 151 -3.86 -8.36 -3.35
N HIS A 152 -4.79 -9.26 -3.11
CA HIS A 152 -5.86 -9.03 -2.15
C HIS A 152 -6.20 -10.33 -1.44
N PHE A 153 -6.65 -10.23 -0.21
CA PHE A 153 -7.07 -11.38 0.59
C PHE A 153 -8.12 -10.97 1.62
N GLU A 154 -8.94 -11.93 2.00
CA GLU A 154 -10.01 -11.76 2.98
C GLU A 154 -9.62 -12.48 4.27
N LEU A 155 -9.77 -11.80 5.40
CA LEU A 155 -9.51 -12.32 6.73
C LEU A 155 -10.83 -12.42 7.50
N GLY A 156 -10.98 -13.50 8.23
CA GLY A 156 -12.10 -13.70 9.15
C GLY A 156 -11.61 -14.39 10.41
N GLY A 157 -12.32 -14.20 11.52
CA GLY A 157 -11.97 -14.79 12.81
C GLY A 157 -12.46 -13.91 13.93
N GLN A 158 -11.83 -13.99 15.10
CA GLN A 158 -12.29 -13.25 16.27
C GLN A 158 -11.20 -12.39 16.88
N LEU A 159 -11.61 -11.21 17.35
CA LEU A 159 -10.87 -10.37 18.27
C LEU A 159 -11.48 -10.53 19.66
N ASP A 160 -10.63 -10.87 20.63
CA ASP A 160 -11.02 -11.07 22.02
C ASP A 160 -10.42 -9.98 22.92
N PHE A 161 -11.24 -9.02 23.28
CA PHE A 161 -10.89 -7.94 24.20
C PHE A 161 -11.05 -8.35 25.69
N THR A 162 -11.45 -9.58 25.98
CA THR A 162 -11.52 -10.10 27.36
C THR A 162 -10.16 -10.60 27.84
N THR A 163 -9.23 -10.85 26.94
CA THR A 163 -7.84 -11.22 27.24
C THR A 163 -6.99 -9.99 27.58
N ASN A 164 -5.88 -10.20 28.28
CA ASN A 164 -4.94 -9.12 28.59
C ASN A 164 -3.50 -9.52 28.24
N PRO A 165 -2.91 -8.97 27.17
CA PRO A 165 -3.51 -8.01 26.23
C PRO A 165 -4.62 -8.60 25.37
N PRO A 166 -5.52 -7.77 24.79
CA PRO A 166 -6.49 -8.22 23.79
C PRO A 166 -5.80 -8.92 22.64
N SER A 167 -6.40 -10.00 22.12
CA SER A 167 -5.75 -10.89 21.16
C SER A 167 -6.67 -11.30 20.02
N PHE A 168 -6.08 -11.83 18.95
CA PHE A 168 -6.83 -12.29 17.78
C PHE A 168 -6.14 -13.45 17.06
N VAL A 169 -6.95 -14.19 16.29
CA VAL A 169 -6.50 -15.19 15.33
C VAL A 169 -7.38 -15.09 14.10
N LEU A 170 -6.74 -14.69 12.95
CA LEU A 170 -7.43 -14.44 11.71
C LEU A 170 -6.83 -15.30 10.58
N PRO A 171 -7.46 -16.42 10.21
CA PRO A 171 -7.16 -17.10 8.96
C PRO A 171 -7.57 -16.23 7.78
N TRP A 172 -6.86 -16.39 6.65
CA TRP A 172 -7.19 -15.68 5.41
C TRP A 172 -7.04 -16.54 4.17
N GLN A 173 -7.68 -16.09 3.11
CA GLN A 173 -7.52 -16.62 1.76
C GLN A 173 -7.53 -15.49 0.73
N GLY A 174 -6.78 -15.64 -0.33
CA GLY A 174 -6.71 -14.66 -1.40
C GLY A 174 -5.64 -14.98 -2.43
N VAL A 175 -5.17 -13.94 -3.08
CA VAL A 175 -4.15 -14.04 -4.13
C VAL A 175 -3.11 -12.92 -3.99
N ILE A 176 -1.89 -13.24 -4.44
CA ILE A 176 -0.80 -12.28 -4.54
C ILE A 176 -0.11 -12.44 -5.90
N SER A 177 0.44 -11.38 -6.45
CA SER A 177 1.26 -11.48 -7.64
C SER A 177 2.46 -12.40 -7.37
N SER A 178 2.81 -13.26 -8.33
CA SER A 178 3.91 -14.22 -8.17
C SER A 178 5.17 -13.49 -7.71
N VAL A 179 5.67 -13.88 -6.53
CA VAL A 179 6.88 -13.29 -5.95
C VAL A 179 8.09 -13.87 -6.71
N GLY A 180 8.80 -13.01 -7.42
CA GLY A 180 9.97 -13.44 -8.19
C GLY A 180 11.00 -14.09 -7.27
N SER A 181 11.51 -15.26 -7.65
CA SER A 181 12.71 -15.76 -7.03
C SER A 181 13.83 -14.77 -7.36
N THR A 182 14.30 -14.01 -6.39
CA THR A 182 15.53 -13.25 -6.55
C THR A 182 16.65 -14.27 -6.72
N ARG A 183 17.00 -14.58 -7.98
CA ARG A 183 18.26 -15.28 -8.25
C ARG A 183 19.36 -14.34 -7.75
N ARG A 184 19.97 -14.69 -6.62
CA ARG A 184 21.25 -14.10 -6.25
C ARG A 184 22.24 -14.54 -7.32
N HIS A 185 22.71 -13.60 -8.12
CA HIS A 185 23.87 -13.76 -8.99
C HIS A 185 25.13 -13.49 -8.17
#